data_7e8c7f26d43aac598da4c47e4618511d
#
_entry.id   7e8c7f26d43aac598da4c47e4618511d
#
_cell.length_a   1.000
_cell.length_b   1.000
_cell.length_c   1.000
_cell.angle_alpha   90.00
_cell.angle_beta   90.00
_cell.angle_gamma   90.00
#
_symmetry.space_group_name_H-M   'P 1'
#
loop_
_entity.id
_entity.type
_entity.pdbx_description
1 polymer ?
#
loop_
_entity_poly.entity_id
_entity_poly.type
_entity_poly.pdbx_seq_one_letter_code
_entity_poly.pdbx_strand_id
1 'polypeptide(L)'
;MPSGEVHWHEGMFLRPHHFLTEHRRMIRLMQLDGKWDVYHNWGLRAIALNTEALSNFRFSVSSLKARLRDGTLVEVPEDGPLADLDLKPAFESNRKVTVYLGVPMFKSGQPNVAPERPGEDMRYYSKSLQLEDENVGVNPQPIAIRRLNLRLLLSTEDLAGYDALPIARIEKSERAEGTPQLDLSYIPPVLVCDAWRELAVEILQSIYDRIGRKIEKLAGQAVSRGLSLDSIAPGDALIFAQLRELNEAYATLTNIAFLEGVHPLVAYQELCRLVGQLAVFSPPRRPPAIPRYDHDDLGGCFFRLKSYLDDLLSIVPEPDYQERAFIGNGLRMQVSLERSWLEQNAHFYIGVRSPLEPDACVELMGARGIDMKVGSSDRVESIYRMGDVGLKFSHVPGPSLPQALPRDKGLTYFEINREQQQSEWQYVERSLTLAIRFNENKVVGNIDGQELINLRLTSEMPFRFALFLLGTGAASGPKKT
;
A
#
# COMPACT_ATOMS: atom_id res chain seq x y z
N MET A 1 45.77 0.43 4.18
CA MET A 1 46.29 -0.97 4.20
C MET A 1 47.13 -1.17 2.95
N PRO A 2 48.20 -2.00 2.98
CA PRO A 2 48.94 -2.30 1.76
C PRO A 2 48.02 -2.95 0.74
N SER A 3 48.10 -2.50 -0.53
CA SER A 3 47.22 -2.93 -1.62
C SER A 3 47.84 -4.01 -2.49
N GLY A 4 49.14 -4.28 -2.32
CA GLY A 4 49.83 -5.29 -3.07
C GLY A 4 49.72 -6.70 -2.49
N GLU A 5 49.93 -7.69 -3.34
CA GLU A 5 50.05 -9.06 -2.94
C GLU A 5 51.46 -9.37 -2.41
N VAL A 6 51.59 -10.47 -1.67
CA VAL A 6 52.89 -10.93 -1.23
C VAL A 6 53.64 -11.45 -2.44
N HIS A 7 54.90 -10.96 -2.63
CA HIS A 7 55.79 -11.49 -3.67
C HIS A 7 56.45 -12.78 -3.17
N TRP A 8 55.85 -13.91 -3.58
CA TRP A 8 56.36 -15.24 -3.23
C TRP A 8 57.52 -15.63 -4.12
N HIS A 9 58.65 -16.07 -3.52
CA HIS A 9 59.81 -16.57 -4.26
C HIS A 9 60.46 -17.69 -3.52
N GLU A 10 61.22 -18.52 -4.23
CA GLU A 10 61.97 -19.64 -3.65
C GLU A 10 63.01 -19.16 -2.65
N GLY A 11 63.17 -19.89 -1.55
CA GLY A 11 64.11 -19.56 -0.46
C GLY A 11 63.60 -18.48 0.52
N MET A 12 62.38 -18.02 0.39
CA MET A 12 61.78 -17.04 1.28
C MET A 12 61.56 -17.64 2.68
N PHE A 13 62.04 -16.96 3.73
CA PHE A 13 61.72 -17.31 5.10
C PHE A 13 60.32 -16.86 5.47
N LEU A 14 59.42 -17.81 5.77
CA LEU A 14 58.01 -17.51 6.09
C LEU A 14 57.89 -16.86 7.47
N ARG A 15 57.14 -15.76 7.52
CA ARG A 15 56.79 -15.05 8.75
C ARG A 15 55.28 -14.84 8.84
N PRO A 16 54.71 -14.75 10.06
CA PRO A 16 53.27 -14.43 10.22
C PRO A 16 52.81 -13.21 9.43
N HIS A 17 53.67 -12.23 9.20
CA HIS A 17 53.38 -11.03 8.42
C HIS A 17 52.98 -11.32 6.98
N HIS A 18 53.54 -12.35 6.32
CA HIS A 18 53.20 -12.75 4.96
C HIS A 18 51.74 -13.22 4.91
N PHE A 19 51.36 -14.13 5.80
CA PHE A 19 50.00 -14.68 5.91
C PHE A 19 49.00 -13.59 6.28
N LEU A 20 49.33 -12.71 7.23
CA LEU A 20 48.46 -11.58 7.61
C LEU A 20 48.26 -10.59 6.47
N THR A 21 49.31 -10.33 5.68
CA THR A 21 49.21 -9.41 4.52
C THR A 21 48.31 -9.98 3.45
N GLU A 22 48.50 -11.27 3.10
CA GLU A 22 47.67 -11.95 2.11
C GLU A 22 46.22 -12.08 2.57
N HIS A 23 45.98 -12.48 3.81
CA HIS A 23 44.65 -12.53 4.39
C HIS A 23 43.93 -11.17 4.36
N ARG A 24 44.62 -10.08 4.71
CA ARG A 24 44.06 -8.71 4.63
C ARG A 24 43.77 -8.27 3.21
N ARG A 25 44.62 -8.66 2.26
CA ARG A 25 44.39 -8.42 0.83
C ARG A 25 43.12 -9.08 0.36
N MET A 26 42.91 -10.36 0.69
CA MET A 26 41.71 -11.11 0.36
C MET A 26 40.43 -10.44 0.93
N ILE A 27 40.44 -10.10 2.23
CA ILE A 27 39.31 -9.38 2.86
C ILE A 27 39.04 -8.08 2.12
N ARG A 28 40.07 -7.31 1.80
CA ARG A 28 39.91 -6.05 1.08
C ARG A 28 39.30 -6.22 -0.31
N LEU A 29 39.74 -7.24 -1.06
CA LEU A 29 39.15 -7.53 -2.38
C LEU A 29 37.67 -7.87 -2.28
N MET A 30 37.29 -8.74 -1.34
CA MET A 30 35.88 -9.08 -1.07
C MET A 30 35.05 -7.87 -0.66
N GLN A 31 35.60 -6.95 0.14
CA GLN A 31 34.93 -5.72 0.55
C GLN A 31 34.73 -4.76 -0.62
N LEU A 32 35.75 -4.64 -1.50
CA LEU A 32 35.66 -3.78 -2.70
C LEU A 32 34.69 -4.33 -3.73
N ASP A 33 34.72 -5.63 -3.98
CA ASP A 33 33.80 -6.34 -4.88
C ASP A 33 32.35 -6.05 -4.49
N GLY A 34 31.97 -6.37 -3.26
CA GLY A 34 30.62 -6.10 -2.79
C GLY A 34 30.26 -4.61 -2.76
N LYS A 35 31.23 -3.71 -2.58
CA LYS A 35 30.98 -2.24 -2.57
C LYS A 35 30.79 -1.67 -3.97
N TRP A 36 31.42 -2.25 -4.99
CA TRP A 36 31.27 -1.80 -6.37
C TRP A 36 30.01 -2.33 -7.03
N ASP A 37 29.59 -3.54 -6.68
CA ASP A 37 28.44 -4.19 -7.27
C ASP A 37 27.11 -3.67 -6.74
N VAL A 38 27.05 -3.28 -5.46
CA VAL A 38 25.81 -2.83 -4.82
C VAL A 38 26.02 -1.50 -4.13
N TYR A 39 25.22 -0.50 -4.56
CA TYR A 39 25.16 0.79 -3.86
C TYR A 39 24.56 0.61 -2.46
N HIS A 40 25.07 1.38 -1.50
CA HIS A 40 24.59 1.33 -0.11
C HIS A 40 24.67 -0.06 0.52
N ASN A 41 25.82 -0.72 0.34
CA ASN A 41 26.07 -2.09 0.79
C ASN A 41 26.49 -2.15 2.27
N TRP A 42 25.73 -1.50 3.14
CA TRP A 42 25.87 -1.55 4.60
C TRP A 42 24.51 -1.50 5.27
N GLY A 43 24.41 -1.96 6.51
CA GLY A 43 23.17 -1.97 7.27
C GLY A 43 22.85 -3.33 7.87
N LEU A 44 21.68 -3.45 8.42
CA LEU A 44 21.15 -4.67 8.99
C LEU A 44 20.68 -5.66 7.90
N ARG A 45 21.08 -6.92 8.03
CA ARG A 45 20.48 -8.04 7.27
C ARG A 45 19.35 -8.69 8.07
N ALA A 46 19.49 -8.71 9.40
CA ALA A 46 18.46 -9.17 10.33
C ALA A 46 18.79 -8.66 11.73
N ILE A 47 17.77 -8.45 12.54
CA ILE A 47 17.93 -8.12 13.96
C ILE A 47 16.74 -8.66 14.76
N ALA A 48 17.02 -9.21 15.95
CA ALA A 48 16.03 -9.56 16.95
C ALA A 48 16.32 -8.81 18.25
N LEU A 49 15.43 -7.92 18.62
CA LEU A 49 15.49 -7.11 19.84
C LEU A 49 14.64 -7.74 20.93
N ASN A 50 15.15 -7.72 22.16
CA ASN A 50 14.34 -8.03 23.34
C ASN A 50 13.60 -6.77 23.78
N THR A 51 12.37 -6.61 23.30
CA THR A 51 11.55 -5.43 23.63
C THR A 51 11.06 -5.39 25.08
N GLU A 52 10.99 -6.53 25.76
CA GLU A 52 10.62 -6.60 27.19
C GLU A 52 11.70 -5.95 28.08
N ALA A 53 12.97 -6.05 27.68
CA ALA A 53 14.08 -5.43 28.39
C ALA A 53 13.99 -3.89 28.42
N LEU A 54 13.34 -3.27 27.42
CA LEU A 54 13.16 -1.81 27.34
C LEU A 54 12.37 -1.27 28.52
N SER A 55 11.35 -1.99 29.01
CA SER A 55 10.58 -1.59 30.20
C SER A 55 11.44 -1.43 31.44
N ASN A 56 12.60 -2.12 31.49
CA ASN A 56 13.59 -2.02 32.55
C ASN A 56 14.77 -1.08 32.21
N PHE A 57 14.60 -0.22 31.20
CA PHE A 57 15.64 0.68 30.69
C PHE A 57 16.89 -0.05 30.19
N ARG A 58 16.73 -1.27 29.66
CA ARG A 58 17.83 -2.02 29.06
C ARG A 58 17.56 -2.24 27.59
N PHE A 59 18.58 -2.03 26.76
CA PHE A 59 18.56 -2.39 25.35
C PHE A 59 19.35 -3.68 25.17
N SER A 60 18.70 -4.71 24.69
CA SER A 60 19.26 -6.05 24.53
C SER A 60 19.00 -6.58 23.12
N VAL A 61 20.04 -7.16 22.51
CA VAL A 61 20.00 -7.74 21.16
C VAL A 61 20.17 -9.25 21.29
N SER A 62 19.16 -10.01 20.90
CA SER A 62 19.20 -11.48 20.94
C SER A 62 19.99 -12.07 19.77
N SER A 63 19.81 -11.52 18.58
CA SER A 63 20.56 -11.88 17.38
C SER A 63 20.67 -10.69 16.43
N LEU A 64 21.77 -10.66 15.66
CA LEU A 64 22.00 -9.60 14.69
C LEU A 64 22.88 -10.11 13.56
N LYS A 65 22.52 -9.75 12.32
CA LYS A 65 23.37 -9.88 11.14
C LYS A 65 23.48 -8.51 10.48
N ALA A 66 24.70 -8.04 10.32
CA ALA A 66 24.94 -6.70 9.77
C ALA A 66 26.20 -6.64 8.91
N ARG A 67 26.26 -5.64 8.05
CA ARG A 67 27.47 -5.23 7.36
C ARG A 67 27.77 -3.78 7.74
N LEU A 68 28.94 -3.54 8.29
CA LEU A 68 29.42 -2.21 8.63
C LEU A 68 29.81 -1.42 7.36
N ARG A 69 30.05 -0.12 7.49
CA ARG A 69 30.42 0.75 6.35
C ARG A 69 31.78 0.40 5.74
N ASP A 70 32.69 -0.12 6.53
CA ASP A 70 33.98 -0.62 6.05
C ASP A 70 33.89 -1.96 5.32
N GLY A 71 32.71 -2.59 5.32
CA GLY A 71 32.40 -3.89 4.70
C GLY A 71 32.60 -5.07 5.65
N THR A 72 32.90 -4.84 6.94
CA THR A 72 33.01 -5.91 7.94
C THR A 72 31.64 -6.52 8.19
N LEU A 73 31.58 -7.84 8.09
CA LEU A 73 30.40 -8.62 8.46
C LEU A 73 30.39 -8.86 9.96
N VAL A 74 29.22 -8.78 10.57
CA VAL A 74 28.98 -9.03 11.99
C VAL A 74 27.81 -9.98 12.12
N GLU A 75 28.00 -11.04 12.88
CA GLU A 75 26.97 -12.02 13.20
C GLU A 75 26.96 -12.28 14.72
N VAL A 76 25.84 -11.99 15.37
CA VAL A 76 25.65 -12.18 16.82
C VAL A 76 24.63 -13.31 17.00
N PRO A 77 24.94 -14.34 17.79
CA PRO A 77 26.02 -14.45 18.79
C PRO A 77 27.35 -15.07 18.28
N GLU A 78 27.51 -15.42 17.01
CA GLU A 78 28.64 -16.21 16.47
C GLU A 78 29.96 -15.46 16.64
N ASP A 79 30.02 -14.15 16.38
CA ASP A 79 31.21 -13.30 16.60
C ASP A 79 31.43 -12.93 18.07
N GLY A 80 30.46 -13.21 18.92
CA GLY A 80 30.46 -12.96 20.35
C GLY A 80 29.17 -12.35 20.83
N PRO A 81 28.83 -12.46 22.11
CA PRO A 81 27.63 -11.83 22.67
C PRO A 81 27.83 -10.33 22.76
N LEU A 82 26.73 -9.59 22.53
CA LEU A 82 26.63 -8.18 22.88
C LEU A 82 26.17 -8.03 24.33
N ALA A 83 26.85 -7.18 25.10
CA ALA A 83 26.39 -6.83 26.44
C ALA A 83 25.15 -5.93 26.34
N ASP A 84 24.21 -6.13 27.27
CA ASP A 84 23.05 -5.24 27.41
C ASP A 84 23.50 -3.80 27.73
N LEU A 85 22.80 -2.84 27.15
CA LEU A 85 23.08 -1.41 27.31
C LEU A 85 22.08 -0.78 28.28
N ASP A 86 22.58 -0.08 29.31
CA ASP A 86 21.74 0.70 30.24
C ASP A 86 21.35 2.04 29.58
N LEU A 87 20.06 2.26 29.47
CA LEU A 87 19.50 3.47 28.85
C LEU A 87 19.20 4.59 29.87
N LYS A 88 19.20 4.30 31.20
CA LYS A 88 18.83 5.26 32.22
C LYS A 88 19.62 6.56 32.15
N PRO A 89 20.98 6.53 32.12
CA PRO A 89 21.76 7.76 32.10
C PRO A 89 21.46 8.64 30.89
N ALA A 90 21.26 8.04 29.72
CA ALA A 90 21.00 8.77 28.49
C ALA A 90 19.61 9.44 28.51
N PHE A 91 18.64 8.81 29.14
CA PHE A 91 17.28 9.35 29.26
C PHE A 91 17.11 10.38 30.36
N GLU A 92 18.09 10.64 31.23
CA GLU A 92 18.03 11.77 32.14
C GLU A 92 17.94 13.12 31.41
N SER A 93 18.66 13.26 30.30
CA SER A 93 18.77 14.52 29.57
C SER A 93 18.14 14.49 28.16
N ASN A 94 17.77 13.32 27.64
CA ASN A 94 17.29 13.18 26.26
C ASN A 94 15.90 12.53 26.23
N ARG A 95 15.06 12.94 25.28
CA ARG A 95 13.78 12.28 24.99
C ARG A 95 13.92 11.11 24.01
N LYS A 96 14.93 11.18 23.14
CA LYS A 96 15.22 10.17 22.11
C LYS A 96 16.71 9.90 22.09
N VAL A 97 17.09 8.65 21.96
CA VAL A 97 18.48 8.22 21.81
C VAL A 97 18.59 7.18 20.69
N THR A 98 19.67 7.26 19.89
CA THR A 98 19.97 6.25 18.87
C THR A 98 21.00 5.29 19.42
N VAL A 99 20.77 4.00 19.22
CA VAL A 99 21.68 2.92 19.59
C VAL A 99 22.48 2.51 18.34
N TYR A 100 23.77 2.35 18.53
CA TYR A 100 24.71 1.96 17.47
C TYR A 100 25.37 0.62 17.82
N LEU A 101 25.57 -0.19 16.79
CA LEU A 101 26.55 -1.27 16.82
C LEU A 101 27.92 -0.67 16.44
N GLY A 102 28.86 -0.70 17.36
CA GLY A 102 30.18 -0.14 17.16
C GLY A 102 31.30 -1.20 17.16
N VAL A 103 32.27 -1.04 16.27
CA VAL A 103 33.51 -1.80 16.25
C VAL A 103 34.66 -0.80 16.17
N PRO A 104 35.68 -0.84 17.06
CA PRO A 104 36.80 0.06 16.97
C PRO A 104 37.48 0.02 15.60
N MET A 105 37.82 1.19 15.04
CA MET A 105 38.50 1.28 13.74
C MET A 105 39.83 0.58 13.76
N PHE A 106 40.22 -0.01 12.63
CA PHE A 106 41.54 -0.57 12.43
C PHE A 106 42.61 0.52 12.41
N LYS A 107 43.59 0.44 13.32
CA LYS A 107 44.72 1.39 13.45
C LYS A 107 45.97 0.81 12.79
N SER A 108 46.37 1.38 11.62
CA SER A 108 47.60 0.92 10.94
C SER A 108 48.83 1.24 11.75
N GLY A 109 49.75 0.28 11.84
CA GLY A 109 51.01 0.45 12.60
C GLY A 109 50.87 0.40 14.12
N GLN A 110 49.67 0.09 14.63
CA GLN A 110 49.42 -0.06 16.07
C GLN A 110 48.85 -1.44 16.41
N PRO A 111 48.90 -1.86 17.67
CA PRO A 111 48.21 -3.07 18.12
C PRO A 111 46.71 -2.98 17.87
N ASN A 112 46.11 -4.02 17.28
CA ASN A 112 44.69 -4.11 17.00
C ASN A 112 44.05 -5.33 17.68
N VAL A 113 44.82 -6.15 18.41
CA VAL A 113 44.34 -7.35 19.10
C VAL A 113 44.68 -7.25 20.57
N ALA A 114 43.71 -7.25 21.42
CA ALA A 114 43.88 -7.32 22.88
C ALA A 114 44.06 -8.77 23.33
N PRO A 115 44.90 -9.05 24.35
CA PRO A 115 44.97 -10.37 24.96
C PRO A 115 43.69 -10.63 25.77
N GLU A 116 43.08 -11.78 25.63
CA GLU A 116 41.96 -12.40 26.37
C GLU A 116 40.75 -11.57 26.78
N ARG A 117 40.87 -10.27 26.99
CA ARG A 117 39.72 -9.36 27.30
C ARG A 117 39.68 -8.20 26.34
N PRO A 118 38.48 -7.78 25.89
CA PRO A 118 38.35 -6.61 25.03
C PRO A 118 38.86 -5.36 25.76
N GLY A 119 39.99 -4.82 25.32
CA GLY A 119 40.44 -3.47 25.66
C GLY A 119 39.61 -2.45 24.93
N GLU A 120 39.37 -1.24 25.51
CA GLU A 120 38.45 -0.24 24.96
C GLU A 120 38.80 0.21 23.55
N ASP A 121 40.07 0.20 23.16
CA ASP A 121 40.57 0.77 21.90
C ASP A 121 41.00 -0.21 20.83
N MET A 122 40.87 -1.52 21.06
CA MET A 122 41.35 -2.55 20.13
C MET A 122 40.18 -3.19 19.35
N ARG A 123 40.36 -3.30 18.03
CA ARG A 123 39.35 -3.85 17.13
C ARG A 123 39.00 -5.31 17.40
N TYR A 124 40.01 -6.09 17.84
CA TYR A 124 39.86 -7.50 18.11
C TYR A 124 40.36 -7.85 19.52
N TYR A 125 39.87 -8.97 20.03
CA TYR A 125 40.46 -9.66 21.17
C TYR A 125 40.79 -11.10 20.82
N SER A 126 41.80 -11.66 21.50
CA SER A 126 42.20 -13.04 21.31
C SER A 126 41.35 -13.97 22.18
N LYS A 127 40.91 -15.09 21.62
CA LYS A 127 40.21 -16.16 22.33
C LYS A 127 40.84 -17.50 21.95
N SER A 128 41.25 -18.29 22.94
CA SER A 128 41.74 -19.65 22.71
C SER A 128 40.55 -20.60 22.53
N LEU A 129 40.60 -21.40 21.48
CA LEU A 129 39.68 -22.51 21.23
C LEU A 129 40.45 -23.79 21.11
N GLN A 130 39.90 -24.87 21.66
CA GLN A 130 40.43 -26.23 21.44
C GLN A 130 39.87 -26.73 20.11
N LEU A 131 40.73 -26.93 19.13
CA LEU A 131 40.34 -27.44 17.80
C LEU A 131 40.93 -28.82 17.63
N GLU A 132 40.09 -29.77 17.29
CA GLU A 132 40.47 -31.16 17.00
C GLU A 132 41.11 -31.27 15.62
N ASP A 133 41.94 -32.27 15.41
CA ASP A 133 42.45 -32.63 14.08
C ASP A 133 41.28 -33.21 13.26
N GLU A 134 40.86 -32.51 12.20
CA GLU A 134 39.74 -32.94 11.35
C GLU A 134 39.99 -34.29 10.63
N ASN A 135 41.26 -34.74 10.50
CA ASN A 135 41.55 -36.00 9.84
C ASN A 135 41.34 -37.21 10.76
N VAL A 136 41.55 -37.05 12.05
CA VAL A 136 41.50 -38.16 13.03
C VAL A 136 40.50 -37.95 14.16
N GLY A 137 39.96 -36.75 14.31
CA GLY A 137 38.95 -36.43 15.32
C GLY A 137 39.42 -36.45 16.78
N VAL A 138 40.74 -36.41 16.98
CA VAL A 138 41.39 -36.45 18.30
C VAL A 138 42.56 -35.46 18.39
N ASN A 139 43.22 -35.36 19.53
CA ASN A 139 44.36 -34.47 19.75
C ASN A 139 44.03 -32.98 19.62
N PRO A 140 43.09 -32.44 20.43
CA PRO A 140 42.74 -31.03 20.39
C PRO A 140 43.95 -30.15 20.71
N GLN A 141 44.14 -29.12 19.91
CA GLN A 141 45.18 -28.11 20.07
C GLN A 141 44.60 -26.76 20.42
N PRO A 142 45.21 -26.01 21.35
CA PRO A 142 44.77 -24.65 21.64
C PRO A 142 45.16 -23.71 20.50
N ILE A 143 44.16 -23.23 19.74
CA ILE A 143 44.37 -22.26 18.68
C ILE A 143 43.77 -20.90 19.11
N ALA A 144 44.61 -19.86 19.10
CA ALA A 144 44.18 -18.51 19.38
C ALA A 144 43.53 -17.89 18.14
N ILE A 145 42.24 -17.62 18.23
CA ILE A 145 41.49 -16.90 17.21
C ILE A 145 41.24 -15.46 17.66
N ARG A 146 41.16 -14.55 16.70
CA ARG A 146 40.74 -13.17 16.97
C ARG A 146 39.24 -13.02 16.74
N ARG A 147 38.54 -12.36 17.65
CA ARG A 147 37.12 -12.00 17.56
C ARG A 147 36.97 -10.51 17.52
N LEU A 148 35.91 -10.02 16.87
CA LEU A 148 35.55 -8.60 16.85
C LEU A 148 35.18 -8.11 18.26
N ASN A 149 35.64 -6.91 18.62
CA ASN A 149 35.27 -6.24 19.86
C ASN A 149 33.95 -5.44 19.60
N LEU A 150 32.84 -6.17 19.64
CA LEU A 150 31.51 -5.62 19.41
C LEU A 150 31.02 -4.86 20.62
N ARG A 151 30.44 -3.67 20.40
CA ARG A 151 29.85 -2.83 21.45
C ARG A 151 28.52 -2.24 21.02
N LEU A 152 27.61 -2.06 21.98
CA LEU A 152 26.49 -1.16 21.83
C LEU A 152 26.90 0.21 22.35
N LEU A 153 26.65 1.25 21.56
CA LEU A 153 27.00 2.64 21.88
C LEU A 153 25.73 3.51 21.74
N LEU A 154 25.68 4.60 22.49
CA LEU A 154 24.58 5.57 22.43
C LEU A 154 24.99 6.80 21.62
N SER A 155 24.00 7.49 21.01
CA SER A 155 24.21 8.78 20.36
C SER A 155 24.72 9.88 21.32
N THR A 156 24.69 9.64 22.62
CA THR A 156 25.21 10.55 23.65
C THR A 156 26.68 10.31 23.97
N GLU A 157 27.27 9.24 23.42
CA GLU A 157 28.69 8.89 23.62
C GLU A 157 29.55 9.37 22.47
N ASP A 158 30.87 9.42 22.67
CA ASP A 158 31.81 9.72 21.61
C ASP A 158 31.95 8.51 20.66
N LEU A 159 31.46 8.66 19.44
CA LEU A 159 31.56 7.64 18.37
C LEU A 159 32.86 7.74 17.58
N ALA A 160 33.73 8.73 17.88
CA ALA A 160 35.01 8.86 17.18
C ALA A 160 35.89 7.63 17.43
N GLY A 161 36.49 7.12 16.38
CA GLY A 161 37.30 5.89 16.48
C GLY A 161 36.54 4.57 16.33
N TYR A 162 35.22 4.62 16.16
CA TYR A 162 34.39 3.44 15.85
C TYR A 162 33.85 3.48 14.42
N ASP A 163 33.78 2.30 13.80
CA ASP A 163 32.84 2.09 12.69
C ASP A 163 31.49 1.77 13.34
N ALA A 164 30.60 2.77 13.36
CA ALA A 164 29.35 2.74 14.08
C ALA A 164 28.16 2.69 13.11
N LEU A 165 27.36 1.63 13.21
CA LEU A 165 26.13 1.43 12.47
C LEU A 165 24.93 1.72 13.38
N PRO A 166 24.04 2.68 13.08
CA PRO A 166 22.84 2.87 13.86
C PRO A 166 21.89 1.68 13.63
N ILE A 167 21.40 1.09 14.72
CA ILE A 167 20.60 -0.14 14.68
C ILE A 167 19.18 0.03 15.22
N ALA A 168 18.94 1.03 16.07
CA ALA A 168 17.62 1.35 16.59
C ALA A 168 17.58 2.79 17.15
N ARG A 169 16.40 3.36 17.22
CA ARG A 169 16.12 4.60 17.98
C ARG A 169 15.11 4.30 19.06
N ILE A 170 15.40 4.77 20.27
CA ILE A 170 14.54 4.59 21.44
C ILE A 170 14.03 5.95 21.87
N GLU A 171 12.75 6.02 22.25
CA GLU A 171 12.13 7.25 22.76
C GLU A 171 11.38 6.99 24.08
N LYS A 172 11.17 8.04 24.88
CA LYS A 172 10.30 7.99 26.04
C LYS A 172 8.84 7.99 25.58
N SER A 173 8.06 7.03 26.04
CA SER A 173 6.62 7.02 25.83
C SER A 173 5.94 8.22 26.48
N GLU A 174 5.04 8.87 25.75
CA GLU A 174 4.20 9.95 26.30
C GLU A 174 3.06 9.41 27.19
N ARG A 175 2.67 8.14 27.01
CA ARG A 175 1.50 7.53 27.66
C ARG A 175 1.82 6.69 28.88
N ALA A 176 3.03 6.16 29.00
CA ALA A 176 3.41 5.18 30.01
C ALA A 176 4.58 5.70 30.86
N GLU A 177 4.35 6.71 31.71
CA GLU A 177 5.30 7.22 32.73
C GLU A 177 6.76 7.37 32.25
N GLY A 178 6.95 7.67 30.95
CA GLY A 178 8.28 7.84 30.36
C GLY A 178 9.05 6.54 30.11
N THR A 179 8.37 5.38 30.07
CA THR A 179 8.98 4.10 29.75
C THR A 179 9.60 4.11 28.36
N PRO A 180 10.82 3.62 28.17
CA PRO A 180 11.45 3.53 26.86
C PRO A 180 10.69 2.60 25.92
N GLN A 181 10.53 3.03 24.67
CA GLN A 181 9.95 2.24 23.58
C GLN A 181 10.72 2.47 22.27
N LEU A 182 10.57 1.59 21.31
CA LEU A 182 11.11 1.80 19.96
C LEU A 182 10.41 2.99 19.28
N ASP A 183 11.19 3.86 18.66
CA ASP A 183 10.67 4.91 17.77
C ASP A 183 10.27 4.28 16.43
N LEU A 184 8.97 4.02 16.24
CA LEU A 184 8.42 3.37 15.05
C LEU A 184 8.55 4.24 13.79
N SER A 185 8.86 5.53 13.92
CA SER A 185 9.14 6.41 12.79
C SER A 185 10.58 6.28 12.26
N TYR A 186 11.44 5.58 12.98
CA TYR A 186 12.82 5.36 12.63
C TYR A 186 13.03 4.02 11.96
N ILE A 187 13.67 4.04 10.80
CA ILE A 187 14.11 2.84 10.09
C ILE A 187 15.64 2.96 9.98
N PRO A 188 16.41 2.04 10.61
CA PRO A 188 17.88 2.05 10.48
C PRO A 188 18.30 1.70 9.04
N PRO A 189 19.55 1.96 8.66
CA PRO A 189 20.11 1.42 7.43
C PRO A 189 19.98 -0.11 7.40
N VAL A 190 19.35 -0.65 6.35
CA VAL A 190 19.15 -2.08 6.17
C VAL A 190 19.63 -2.53 4.80
N LEU A 191 20.21 -3.73 4.71
CA LEU A 191 20.59 -4.35 3.46
C LEU A 191 19.36 -4.86 2.68
N VAL A 192 18.30 -5.20 3.41
CA VAL A 192 17.08 -5.79 2.84
C VAL A 192 15.84 -5.27 3.58
N CYS A 193 14.73 -5.12 2.87
CA CYS A 193 13.49 -4.59 3.43
C CYS A 193 12.92 -5.44 4.57
N ASP A 194 13.07 -6.76 4.47
CA ASP A 194 12.60 -7.73 5.47
C ASP A 194 13.35 -7.69 6.79
N ALA A 195 14.51 -7.01 6.86
CA ALA A 195 15.26 -6.83 8.09
C ALA A 195 14.58 -5.93 9.14
N TRP A 196 13.59 -5.10 8.73
CA TRP A 196 12.93 -4.15 9.63
C TRP A 196 11.41 -4.13 9.40
N ARG A 197 10.66 -4.47 10.47
CA ARG A 197 9.20 -4.68 10.40
C ARG A 197 8.43 -3.48 9.87
N GLU A 198 8.78 -2.26 10.32
CA GLU A 198 8.09 -1.02 9.91
C GLU A 198 8.25 -0.78 8.40
N LEU A 199 9.39 -1.14 7.81
CA LEU A 199 9.58 -1.06 6.37
C LEU A 199 8.79 -2.14 5.62
N ALA A 200 8.92 -3.39 6.05
CA ALA A 200 8.31 -4.53 5.37
C ALA A 200 6.79 -4.52 5.47
N VAL A 201 6.27 -4.44 6.71
CA VAL A 201 4.83 -4.63 6.98
C VAL A 201 4.07 -3.31 6.91
N GLU A 202 4.52 -2.31 7.70
CA GLU A 202 3.74 -1.07 7.87
C GLU A 202 3.83 -0.16 6.62
N ILE A 203 4.83 -0.33 5.76
CA ILE A 203 4.96 0.44 4.53
C ILE A 203 4.66 -0.43 3.31
N LEU A 204 5.51 -1.41 2.99
CA LEU A 204 5.43 -2.14 1.71
C LEU A 204 4.17 -3.00 1.61
N GLN A 205 3.89 -3.86 2.59
CA GLN A 205 2.70 -4.70 2.60
C GLN A 205 1.42 -3.86 2.74
N SER A 206 1.43 -2.82 3.57
CA SER A 206 0.29 -1.90 3.73
C SER A 206 -0.09 -1.20 2.41
N ILE A 207 0.90 -0.75 1.62
CA ILE A 207 0.66 -0.16 0.29
C ILE A 207 0.11 -1.21 -0.66
N TYR A 208 0.70 -2.41 -0.70
CA TYR A 208 0.24 -3.53 -1.52
C TYR A 208 -1.23 -3.86 -1.25
N ASP A 209 -1.62 -4.02 0.02
CA ASP A 209 -2.99 -4.33 0.43
C ASP A 209 -3.97 -3.22 0.03
N ARG A 210 -3.55 -1.95 0.15
CA ARG A 210 -4.39 -0.81 -0.28
C ARG A 210 -4.65 -0.83 -1.78
N ILE A 211 -3.62 -1.11 -2.57
CA ILE A 211 -3.74 -1.22 -4.02
C ILE A 211 -4.69 -2.37 -4.37
N GLY A 212 -4.52 -3.55 -3.75
CA GLY A 212 -5.39 -4.71 -3.96
C GLY A 212 -6.86 -4.41 -3.71
N ARG A 213 -7.19 -3.82 -2.54
CA ARG A 213 -8.57 -3.39 -2.25
C ARG A 213 -9.11 -2.38 -3.26
N LYS A 214 -8.26 -1.47 -3.77
CA LYS A 214 -8.68 -0.50 -4.77
C LYS A 214 -8.95 -1.14 -6.13
N ILE A 215 -8.12 -2.10 -6.53
CA ILE A 215 -8.33 -2.90 -7.76
C ILE A 215 -9.66 -3.66 -7.67
N GLU A 216 -9.91 -4.38 -6.57
CA GLU A 216 -11.16 -5.14 -6.37
C GLU A 216 -12.40 -4.22 -6.53
N LYS A 217 -12.34 -3.03 -5.93
CA LYS A 217 -13.44 -2.07 -6.01
C LYS A 217 -13.65 -1.56 -7.43
N LEU A 218 -12.59 -1.13 -8.13
CA LEU A 218 -12.68 -0.62 -9.50
C LEU A 218 -13.07 -1.73 -10.50
N ALA A 219 -12.53 -2.94 -10.35
CA ALA A 219 -12.88 -4.08 -11.19
C ALA A 219 -14.34 -4.50 -10.99
N GLY A 220 -14.81 -4.54 -9.73
CA GLY A 220 -16.22 -4.78 -9.44
C GLY A 220 -17.15 -3.76 -10.09
N GLN A 221 -16.76 -2.49 -10.10
CA GLN A 221 -17.51 -1.43 -10.80
C GLN A 221 -17.51 -1.60 -12.32
N ALA A 222 -16.36 -1.96 -12.91
CA ALA A 222 -16.27 -2.21 -14.34
C ALA A 222 -17.18 -3.36 -14.76
N VAL A 223 -17.18 -4.46 -14.00
CA VAL A 223 -18.05 -5.63 -14.26
C VAL A 223 -19.53 -5.30 -14.07
N SER A 224 -19.91 -4.65 -12.95
CA SER A 224 -21.33 -4.33 -12.66
C SER A 224 -21.95 -3.37 -13.67
N ARG A 225 -21.15 -2.54 -14.31
CA ARG A 225 -21.58 -1.61 -15.37
C ARG A 225 -21.53 -2.21 -16.77
N GLY A 226 -20.98 -3.43 -16.92
CA GLY A 226 -20.75 -4.00 -18.24
C GLY A 226 -19.78 -3.19 -19.10
N LEU A 227 -18.78 -2.53 -18.45
CA LEU A 227 -17.80 -1.72 -19.18
C LEU A 227 -16.98 -2.61 -20.11
N SER A 228 -16.73 -2.14 -21.33
CA SER A 228 -15.82 -2.74 -22.29
C SER A 228 -14.64 -1.80 -22.57
N LEU A 229 -13.56 -2.33 -23.11
CA LEU A 229 -12.40 -1.51 -23.51
C LEU A 229 -12.74 -0.50 -24.62
N ASP A 230 -13.87 -0.70 -25.32
CA ASP A 230 -14.38 0.18 -26.35
C ASP A 230 -15.32 1.25 -25.82
N SER A 231 -15.56 1.29 -24.50
CA SER A 231 -16.39 2.32 -23.86
C SER A 231 -15.79 3.72 -24.07
N ILE A 232 -16.57 4.63 -24.68
CA ILE A 232 -16.11 5.98 -25.05
C ILE A 232 -16.43 7.00 -23.93
N ALA A 233 -17.22 6.63 -22.93
CA ALA A 233 -17.58 7.54 -21.85
C ALA A 233 -16.33 7.95 -21.01
N PRO A 234 -16.13 9.26 -20.74
CA PRO A 234 -14.92 9.73 -20.06
C PRO A 234 -14.66 9.09 -18.69
N GLY A 235 -15.72 8.76 -17.94
CA GLY A 235 -15.61 8.09 -16.64
C GLY A 235 -15.13 6.63 -16.75
N ASP A 236 -15.54 5.92 -17.79
CA ASP A 236 -15.18 4.52 -18.02
C ASP A 236 -13.72 4.39 -18.44
N ALA A 237 -13.26 5.25 -19.33
CA ALA A 237 -11.86 5.33 -19.73
C ALA A 237 -10.93 5.60 -18.53
N LEU A 238 -11.39 6.41 -17.56
CA LEU A 238 -10.66 6.69 -16.34
C LEU A 238 -10.50 5.44 -15.46
N ILE A 239 -11.57 4.65 -15.29
CA ILE A 239 -11.52 3.39 -14.51
C ILE A 239 -10.50 2.43 -15.12
N PHE A 240 -10.51 2.23 -16.44
CA PHE A 240 -9.55 1.36 -17.11
C PHE A 240 -8.11 1.88 -17.01
N ALA A 241 -7.90 3.20 -17.16
CA ALA A 241 -6.58 3.80 -16.99
C ALA A 241 -6.04 3.56 -15.57
N GLN A 242 -6.85 3.73 -14.54
CA GLN A 242 -6.48 3.46 -13.17
C GLN A 242 -6.23 1.99 -12.90
N LEU A 243 -7.10 1.10 -13.39
CA LEU A 243 -6.91 -0.35 -13.26
C LEU A 243 -5.60 -0.81 -13.91
N ARG A 244 -5.23 -0.25 -15.06
CA ARG A 244 -3.97 -0.59 -15.72
C ARG A 244 -2.77 -0.27 -14.84
N GLU A 245 -2.68 0.97 -14.33
CA GLU A 245 -1.55 1.40 -13.49
C GLU A 245 -1.51 0.63 -12.15
N LEU A 246 -2.68 0.40 -11.53
CA LEU A 246 -2.77 -0.33 -10.27
C LEU A 246 -2.43 -1.82 -10.43
N ASN A 247 -2.90 -2.48 -11.49
CA ASN A 247 -2.58 -3.90 -11.74
C ASN A 247 -1.09 -4.09 -12.02
N GLU A 248 -0.45 -3.19 -12.79
CA GLU A 248 0.99 -3.22 -13.03
C GLU A 248 1.79 -3.06 -11.72
N ALA A 249 1.41 -2.07 -10.90
CA ALA A 249 2.03 -1.86 -9.60
C ALA A 249 1.81 -3.05 -8.64
N TYR A 250 0.61 -3.62 -8.61
CA TYR A 250 0.28 -4.76 -7.77
C TYR A 250 1.12 -5.99 -8.11
N ALA A 251 1.26 -6.30 -9.40
CA ALA A 251 2.08 -7.41 -9.87
C ALA A 251 3.57 -7.23 -9.50
N THR A 252 4.12 -6.02 -9.64
CA THR A 252 5.51 -5.73 -9.27
C THR A 252 5.72 -5.78 -7.76
N LEU A 253 4.81 -5.14 -6.99
CA LEU A 253 4.91 -5.06 -5.54
C LEU A 253 4.71 -6.42 -4.85
N THR A 254 4.07 -7.40 -5.48
CA THR A 254 3.99 -8.78 -4.96
C THR A 254 5.39 -9.33 -4.64
N ASN A 255 6.36 -9.11 -5.53
CA ASN A 255 7.73 -9.56 -5.28
C ASN A 255 8.47 -8.67 -4.27
N ILE A 256 8.22 -7.36 -4.30
CA ILE A 256 8.91 -6.42 -3.40
C ILE A 256 8.44 -6.56 -1.95
N ALA A 257 7.13 -6.76 -1.73
CA ALA A 257 6.56 -6.82 -0.39
C ALA A 257 6.72 -8.17 0.31
N PHE A 258 6.89 -9.27 -0.44
CA PHE A 258 6.88 -10.62 0.12
C PHE A 258 8.14 -11.45 -0.16
N LEU A 259 9.02 -11.01 -1.06
CA LEU A 259 10.28 -11.70 -1.30
C LEU A 259 11.32 -11.24 -0.28
N GLU A 260 11.99 -12.19 0.35
CA GLU A 260 13.14 -11.91 1.21
C GLU A 260 14.35 -11.45 0.38
N GLY A 261 15.12 -10.53 0.94
CA GLY A 261 16.38 -10.10 0.34
C GLY A 261 16.27 -8.89 -0.61
N VAL A 262 15.13 -8.25 -0.73
CA VAL A 262 14.97 -7.05 -1.57
C VAL A 262 15.68 -5.85 -0.94
N HIS A 263 16.64 -5.27 -1.66
CA HIS A 263 17.34 -4.07 -1.20
C HIS A 263 16.39 -2.83 -1.16
N PRO A 264 16.42 -1.98 -0.12
CA PRO A 264 15.49 -0.87 0.02
C PRO A 264 15.53 0.15 -1.13
N LEU A 265 16.67 0.33 -1.80
CA LEU A 265 16.74 1.20 -2.98
C LEU A 265 15.83 0.72 -4.11
N VAL A 266 15.73 -0.60 -4.33
CA VAL A 266 14.84 -1.19 -5.35
C VAL A 266 13.38 -0.90 -5.01
N ALA A 267 12.99 -1.15 -3.76
CA ALA A 267 11.64 -0.85 -3.27
C ALA A 267 11.33 0.65 -3.39
N TYR A 268 12.28 1.51 -3.02
CA TYR A 268 12.13 2.95 -3.11
C TYR A 268 11.88 3.43 -4.55
N GLN A 269 12.65 2.91 -5.51
CA GLN A 269 12.50 3.26 -6.94
C GLN A 269 11.12 2.87 -7.47
N GLU A 270 10.62 1.69 -7.10
CA GLU A 270 9.28 1.25 -7.51
C GLU A 270 8.17 2.10 -6.88
N LEU A 271 8.29 2.46 -5.61
CA LEU A 271 7.33 3.38 -4.99
C LEU A 271 7.37 4.78 -5.63
N CYS A 272 8.55 5.29 -6.01
CA CYS A 272 8.67 6.55 -6.76
C CYS A 272 7.99 6.46 -8.13
N ARG A 273 8.17 5.33 -8.86
CA ARG A 273 7.49 5.08 -10.14
C ARG A 273 5.98 5.11 -9.96
N LEU A 274 5.47 4.42 -8.95
CA LEU A 274 4.05 4.38 -8.64
C LEU A 274 3.47 5.76 -8.29
N VAL A 275 4.19 6.57 -7.49
CA VAL A 275 3.80 7.98 -7.23
C VAL A 275 3.69 8.75 -8.54
N GLY A 276 4.64 8.58 -9.46
CA GLY A 276 4.61 9.23 -10.78
C GLY A 276 3.39 8.82 -11.61
N GLN A 277 3.09 7.52 -11.67
CA GLN A 277 1.95 6.96 -12.42
C GLN A 277 0.61 7.47 -11.86
N LEU A 278 0.42 7.41 -10.54
CA LEU A 278 -0.83 7.82 -9.90
C LEU A 278 -1.03 9.35 -9.90
N ALA A 279 0.04 10.12 -9.96
CA ALA A 279 -0.03 11.59 -9.97
C ALA A 279 -0.83 12.16 -11.15
N VAL A 280 -0.93 11.43 -12.26
CA VAL A 280 -1.76 11.81 -13.43
C VAL A 280 -3.23 11.98 -13.06
N PHE A 281 -3.72 11.22 -12.06
CA PHE A 281 -5.10 11.27 -11.59
C PHE A 281 -5.35 12.36 -10.55
N SER A 282 -4.30 13.00 -10.01
CA SER A 282 -4.42 14.11 -9.07
C SER A 282 -4.71 15.44 -9.79
N PRO A 283 -5.29 16.45 -9.11
CA PRO A 283 -5.57 17.74 -9.73
C PRO A 283 -4.40 18.41 -10.42
N PRO A 284 -3.17 18.44 -9.84
CA PRO A 284 -2.00 19.03 -10.50
C PRO A 284 -1.44 18.18 -11.66
N ARG A 285 -1.87 16.91 -11.80
CA ARG A 285 -1.43 15.93 -12.82
C ARG A 285 0.08 15.76 -12.93
N ARG A 286 0.78 16.00 -11.85
CA ARG A 286 2.23 15.84 -11.73
C ARG A 286 2.60 15.32 -10.34
N PRO A 287 3.70 14.57 -10.21
CA PRO A 287 4.12 14.08 -8.90
C PRO A 287 4.51 15.22 -7.97
N PRO A 288 4.35 15.04 -6.65
CA PRO A 288 4.93 15.93 -5.65
C PRO A 288 6.45 15.88 -5.72
N ALA A 289 7.12 16.78 -4.97
CA ALA A 289 8.57 16.74 -4.85
C ALA A 289 9.00 15.49 -4.07
N ILE A 290 9.42 14.46 -4.79
CA ILE A 290 9.91 13.21 -4.20
C ILE A 290 11.32 13.45 -3.64
N PRO A 291 11.62 13.11 -2.36
CA PRO A 291 12.96 13.23 -1.80
C PRO A 291 13.93 12.29 -2.55
N ARG A 292 15.20 12.64 -2.56
CA ARG A 292 16.23 11.71 -3.01
C ARG A 292 16.38 10.58 -2.00
N TYR A 293 16.71 9.38 -2.49
CA TYR A 293 17.00 8.27 -1.60
C TYR A 293 18.20 8.60 -0.68
N ASP A 294 18.00 8.40 0.60
CA ASP A 294 19.03 8.50 1.62
C ASP A 294 19.01 7.21 2.43
N HIS A 295 20.11 6.44 2.34
CA HIS A 295 20.23 5.16 3.03
C HIS A 295 20.39 5.32 4.54
N ASP A 296 20.78 6.48 5.00
CA ASP A 296 20.92 6.80 6.42
C ASP A 296 19.63 7.41 7.01
N ASP A 297 18.65 7.79 6.16
CA ASP A 297 17.33 8.25 6.58
C ASP A 297 16.21 7.53 5.82
N LEU A 298 16.17 6.20 5.95
CA LEU A 298 15.13 5.39 5.32
C LEU A 298 13.73 5.74 5.84
N GLY A 299 13.61 6.06 7.14
CA GLY A 299 12.34 6.50 7.72
C GLY A 299 11.79 7.75 7.03
N GLY A 300 12.60 8.80 6.90
CA GLY A 300 12.21 10.03 6.21
C GLY A 300 11.85 9.81 4.74
N CYS A 301 12.58 8.92 4.05
CA CYS A 301 12.31 8.57 2.66
C CYS A 301 10.99 7.82 2.50
N PHE A 302 10.83 6.70 3.18
CA PHE A 302 9.73 5.76 2.95
C PHE A 302 8.39 6.23 3.53
N PHE A 303 8.37 6.83 4.74
CA PHE A 303 7.12 7.36 5.29
C PHE A 303 6.57 8.53 4.47
N ARG A 304 7.44 9.33 3.86
CA ARG A 304 7.00 10.40 2.95
C ARG A 304 6.38 9.84 1.67
N LEU A 305 7.00 8.82 1.05
CA LEU A 305 6.41 8.15 -0.10
C LEU A 305 5.08 7.49 0.24
N LYS A 306 5.00 6.82 1.41
CA LYS A 306 3.76 6.24 1.89
C LYS A 306 2.66 7.29 2.00
N SER A 307 2.94 8.44 2.59
CA SER A 307 1.97 9.55 2.69
C SER A 307 1.49 10.00 1.31
N TYR A 308 2.41 10.19 0.34
CA TYR A 308 2.01 10.55 -1.03
C TYR A 308 1.14 9.49 -1.70
N LEU A 309 1.47 8.21 -1.52
CA LEU A 309 0.67 7.11 -2.08
C LEU A 309 -0.69 7.00 -1.39
N ASP A 310 -0.76 7.21 -0.08
CA ASP A 310 -2.00 7.23 0.66
C ASP A 310 -2.94 8.33 0.15
N ASP A 311 -2.42 9.53 -0.09
CA ASP A 311 -3.17 10.65 -0.68
C ASP A 311 -3.62 10.33 -2.11
N LEU A 312 -2.71 9.88 -2.97
CA LEU A 312 -3.00 9.59 -4.38
C LEU A 312 -4.00 8.44 -4.55
N LEU A 313 -3.89 7.38 -3.76
CA LEU A 313 -4.87 6.28 -3.77
C LEU A 313 -6.25 6.71 -3.26
N SER A 314 -6.33 7.73 -2.39
CA SER A 314 -7.60 8.29 -1.95
C SER A 314 -8.30 9.13 -3.04
N ILE A 315 -7.53 9.77 -3.92
CA ILE A 315 -8.03 10.62 -5.03
C ILE A 315 -8.60 9.77 -6.18
N VAL A 316 -8.26 8.48 -6.28
CA VAL A 316 -8.86 7.59 -7.30
C VAL A 316 -10.37 7.63 -7.11
N PRO A 317 -11.13 8.34 -7.97
CA PRO A 317 -12.52 8.65 -7.70
C PRO A 317 -13.34 7.37 -7.60
N GLU A 318 -14.10 7.30 -6.53
CA GLU A 318 -15.28 6.46 -6.51
C GLU A 318 -16.30 7.15 -7.40
N PRO A 319 -17.04 6.43 -8.25
CA PRO A 319 -18.11 7.09 -8.96
C PRO A 319 -19.06 7.71 -7.93
N ASP A 320 -19.36 8.96 -8.12
CA ASP A 320 -20.26 9.73 -7.26
C ASP A 320 -21.71 9.25 -7.33
N TYR A 321 -21.98 8.10 -7.96
CA TYR A 321 -23.32 7.49 -8.06
C TYR A 321 -23.27 5.99 -7.76
N GLN A 322 -24.43 5.48 -7.33
CA GLN A 322 -24.66 4.03 -7.20
C GLN A 322 -25.66 3.60 -8.25
N GLU A 323 -25.45 2.44 -8.87
CA GLU A 323 -26.35 1.86 -9.87
C GLU A 323 -26.87 0.52 -9.37
N ARG A 324 -28.20 0.29 -9.58
CA ARG A 324 -28.82 -1.01 -9.29
C ARG A 324 -29.87 -1.31 -10.35
N ALA A 325 -29.75 -2.47 -10.97
CA ALA A 325 -30.71 -2.90 -11.98
C ALA A 325 -32.09 -3.16 -11.37
N PHE A 326 -33.15 -2.87 -12.12
CA PHE A 326 -34.47 -3.34 -11.83
C PHE A 326 -34.61 -4.80 -12.30
N ILE A 327 -35.25 -5.63 -11.48
CA ILE A 327 -35.47 -7.05 -11.77
C ILE A 327 -36.98 -7.29 -11.90
N GLY A 328 -37.38 -8.07 -12.87
CA GLY A 328 -38.75 -8.43 -13.09
C GLY A 328 -39.34 -9.23 -11.91
N ASN A 329 -40.55 -8.87 -11.51
CA ASN A 329 -41.34 -9.59 -10.49
C ASN A 329 -42.80 -9.56 -10.88
N GLY A 330 -43.32 -10.63 -11.43
CA GLY A 330 -44.66 -10.72 -12.01
C GLY A 330 -44.77 -9.78 -13.21
N LEU A 331 -45.63 -8.76 -13.12
CA LEU A 331 -45.92 -7.79 -14.18
C LEU A 331 -45.19 -6.42 -13.99
N ARG A 332 -44.26 -6.35 -13.06
CA ARG A 332 -43.50 -5.13 -12.74
C ARG A 332 -42.00 -5.37 -12.73
N MET A 333 -41.26 -4.32 -12.93
CA MET A 333 -39.82 -4.31 -12.65
C MET A 333 -39.60 -3.64 -11.30
N GLN A 334 -38.78 -4.23 -10.41
CA GLN A 334 -38.56 -3.68 -9.08
C GLN A 334 -37.08 -3.67 -8.70
N VAL A 335 -36.71 -2.77 -7.79
CA VAL A 335 -35.37 -2.64 -7.22
C VAL A 335 -35.49 -2.43 -5.71
N SER A 336 -34.64 -3.09 -4.94
CA SER A 336 -34.54 -2.92 -3.49
C SER A 336 -33.63 -1.72 -3.17
N LEU A 337 -34.02 -0.92 -2.17
CA LEU A 337 -33.28 0.23 -1.69
C LEU A 337 -32.60 -0.07 -0.37
N GLU A 338 -31.47 0.56 -0.12
CA GLU A 338 -30.83 0.55 1.19
C GLU A 338 -31.34 1.73 2.03
N ARG A 339 -31.52 1.52 3.33
CA ARG A 339 -32.01 2.57 4.23
C ARG A 339 -31.07 3.80 4.22
N SER A 340 -29.75 3.56 4.12
CA SER A 340 -28.71 4.59 3.97
C SER A 340 -28.92 5.52 2.78
N TRP A 341 -29.55 5.03 1.70
CA TRP A 341 -29.84 5.84 0.50
C TRP A 341 -30.96 6.85 0.73
N LEU A 342 -31.88 6.52 1.62
CA LEU A 342 -33.05 7.35 1.94
C LEU A 342 -32.71 8.45 2.95
N GLU A 343 -31.74 8.21 3.83
CA GLU A 343 -31.26 9.15 4.85
C GLU A 343 -30.37 10.25 4.24
N GLN A 344 -29.77 10.01 3.08
CA GLN A 344 -28.99 10.99 2.35
C GLN A 344 -29.94 11.90 1.51
N ASN A 345 -29.60 13.19 1.42
CA ASN A 345 -30.26 14.09 0.49
C ASN A 345 -29.85 13.77 -0.96
N ALA A 346 -30.21 12.57 -1.42
CA ALA A 346 -29.76 12.02 -2.69
C ALA A 346 -30.80 12.24 -3.80
N HIS A 347 -30.34 12.39 -5.03
CA HIS A 347 -31.16 12.43 -6.23
C HIS A 347 -31.28 11.02 -6.81
N PHE A 348 -32.51 10.65 -7.20
CA PHE A 348 -32.80 9.32 -7.77
C PHE A 348 -33.14 9.48 -9.25
N TYR A 349 -32.47 8.73 -10.11
CA TYR A 349 -32.71 8.70 -11.55
C TYR A 349 -33.03 7.28 -12.00
N ILE A 350 -34.05 7.15 -12.86
CA ILE A 350 -34.25 5.89 -13.60
C ILE A 350 -33.54 6.03 -14.93
N GLY A 351 -32.52 5.22 -15.16
CA GLY A 351 -31.88 5.09 -16.47
C GLY A 351 -32.54 3.98 -17.28
N VAL A 352 -32.92 4.30 -18.49
CA VAL A 352 -33.54 3.38 -19.46
C VAL A 352 -32.54 3.16 -20.59
N ARG A 353 -31.98 1.98 -20.68
CA ARG A 353 -31.09 1.59 -21.79
C ARG A 353 -31.92 0.93 -22.88
N SER A 354 -31.90 1.50 -24.08
CA SER A 354 -32.64 1.01 -25.25
C SER A 354 -31.93 1.37 -26.56
N PRO A 355 -32.26 0.70 -27.67
CA PRO A 355 -31.73 1.06 -28.98
C PRO A 355 -32.37 2.32 -29.58
N LEU A 356 -33.37 2.97 -28.88
CA LEU A 356 -34.06 4.15 -29.32
C LEU A 356 -33.22 5.42 -29.07
N GLU A 357 -33.46 6.44 -29.90
CA GLU A 357 -32.99 7.79 -29.60
C GLU A 357 -33.75 8.37 -28.39
N PRO A 358 -33.15 9.30 -27.61
CA PRO A 358 -33.72 9.78 -26.34
C PRO A 358 -35.15 10.29 -26.45
N ASP A 359 -35.48 11.07 -27.48
CA ASP A 359 -36.82 11.63 -27.66
C ASP A 359 -37.87 10.55 -27.91
N ALA A 360 -37.54 9.53 -28.72
CA ALA A 360 -38.39 8.39 -28.95
C ALA A 360 -38.57 7.52 -27.69
N CYS A 361 -37.52 7.39 -26.86
CA CYS A 361 -37.61 6.72 -25.58
C CYS A 361 -38.52 7.47 -24.62
N VAL A 362 -38.47 8.81 -24.55
CA VAL A 362 -39.33 9.66 -23.71
C VAL A 362 -40.79 9.51 -24.12
N GLU A 363 -41.08 9.57 -25.43
CA GLU A 363 -42.45 9.40 -25.92
C GLU A 363 -43.00 8.00 -25.59
N LEU A 364 -42.14 6.95 -25.71
CA LEU A 364 -42.52 5.58 -25.38
C LEU A 364 -42.87 5.41 -23.90
N MET A 365 -42.09 6.03 -22.97
CA MET A 365 -42.35 5.93 -21.53
C MET A 365 -43.66 6.67 -21.13
N GLY A 366 -44.13 7.57 -21.92
CA GLY A 366 -45.37 8.35 -21.66
C GLY A 366 -46.67 7.55 -21.79
N ALA A 367 -47.80 8.19 -21.46
CA ALA A 367 -49.15 7.60 -21.44
C ALA A 367 -49.61 7.06 -22.82
N ARG A 368 -49.11 7.62 -23.92
CA ARG A 368 -49.42 7.15 -25.27
C ARG A 368 -48.55 5.94 -25.70
N GLY A 369 -47.50 5.65 -24.99
CA GLY A 369 -46.57 4.54 -25.23
C GLY A 369 -46.88 3.33 -24.34
N ILE A 370 -45.98 3.07 -23.39
CA ILE A 370 -46.13 1.97 -22.40
C ILE A 370 -46.77 2.41 -21.10
N ASP A 371 -47.08 3.69 -20.94
CA ASP A 371 -47.67 4.29 -19.74
C ASP A 371 -46.93 3.89 -18.45
N MET A 372 -45.65 4.22 -18.42
CA MET A 372 -44.79 3.89 -17.29
C MET A 372 -45.27 4.57 -16.00
N LYS A 373 -45.56 3.76 -14.96
CA LYS A 373 -45.90 4.22 -13.63
C LYS A 373 -44.82 3.84 -12.64
N VAL A 374 -44.50 4.73 -11.72
CA VAL A 374 -43.46 4.53 -10.71
C VAL A 374 -44.08 4.62 -9.31
N GLY A 375 -43.70 3.73 -8.42
CA GLY A 375 -44.17 3.70 -7.04
C GLY A 375 -43.46 2.67 -6.21
N SER A 376 -43.89 2.37 -4.97
CA SER A 376 -43.41 1.23 -4.21
C SER A 376 -43.89 -0.10 -4.80
N SER A 377 -43.19 -1.21 -4.51
CA SER A 377 -43.63 -2.55 -4.96
C SER A 377 -45.07 -2.89 -4.52
N ASP A 378 -45.50 -2.38 -3.37
CA ASP A 378 -46.81 -2.65 -2.79
C ASP A 378 -47.95 -1.84 -3.44
N ARG A 379 -47.61 -0.70 -4.00
CA ARG A 379 -48.58 0.26 -4.51
C ARG A 379 -48.64 0.37 -6.04
N VAL A 380 -47.55 0.10 -6.74
CA VAL A 380 -47.44 0.39 -8.19
C VAL A 380 -48.51 -0.29 -9.04
N GLU A 381 -48.97 -1.47 -8.63
CA GLU A 381 -50.04 -2.20 -9.31
C GLU A 381 -51.39 -1.52 -9.15
N SER A 382 -51.73 -1.00 -7.96
CA SER A 382 -52.95 -0.25 -7.72
C SER A 382 -52.93 1.12 -8.43
N ILE A 383 -51.77 1.81 -8.42
CA ILE A 383 -51.54 3.05 -9.13
C ILE A 383 -51.85 2.87 -10.63
N TYR A 384 -51.31 1.78 -11.22
CA TYR A 384 -51.49 1.49 -12.63
C TYR A 384 -52.99 1.19 -12.96
N ARG A 385 -53.66 0.34 -12.15
CA ARG A 385 -55.06 -0.06 -12.37
C ARG A 385 -56.05 1.09 -12.19
N MET A 386 -55.78 1.99 -11.24
CA MET A 386 -56.64 3.15 -10.98
C MET A 386 -56.38 4.32 -11.93
N GLY A 387 -55.30 4.25 -12.72
CA GLY A 387 -54.91 5.36 -13.58
C GLY A 387 -54.27 6.53 -12.82
N ASP A 388 -53.85 6.29 -11.57
CA ASP A 388 -53.16 7.31 -10.76
C ASP A 388 -51.81 7.71 -11.33
N VAL A 389 -51.29 8.85 -10.90
CA VAL A 389 -50.04 9.37 -11.44
C VAL A 389 -48.83 8.63 -10.89
N GLY A 390 -48.91 8.13 -9.64
CA GLY A 390 -47.77 7.54 -8.92
C GLY A 390 -46.66 8.57 -8.64
N LEU A 391 -45.43 8.15 -8.47
CA LEU A 391 -44.29 9.06 -8.35
C LEU A 391 -44.03 9.76 -9.69
N LYS A 392 -44.00 11.08 -9.69
CA LYS A 392 -43.67 11.88 -10.89
C LYS A 392 -42.20 11.73 -11.21
N PHE A 393 -41.93 11.55 -12.48
CA PHE A 393 -40.57 11.55 -13.04
C PHE A 393 -40.54 12.48 -14.26
N SER A 394 -39.39 13.08 -14.50
CA SER A 394 -39.17 13.97 -15.64
C SER A 394 -37.91 13.61 -16.39
N HIS A 395 -37.97 13.68 -17.71
CA HIS A 395 -36.79 13.46 -18.55
C HIS A 395 -35.70 14.49 -18.25
N VAL A 396 -34.46 14.04 -18.14
CA VAL A 396 -33.30 14.90 -17.96
C VAL A 396 -32.51 14.93 -19.28
N PRO A 397 -32.55 16.04 -20.03
CA PRO A 397 -31.83 16.12 -21.29
C PRO A 397 -30.32 16.15 -21.07
N GLY A 398 -29.55 15.63 -22.05
CA GLY A 398 -28.09 15.47 -21.96
C GLY A 398 -27.31 16.69 -21.43
N PRO A 399 -27.63 17.94 -21.85
CA PRO A 399 -26.96 19.14 -21.29
C PRO A 399 -27.23 19.40 -19.81
N SER A 400 -28.37 18.96 -19.29
CA SER A 400 -28.75 19.12 -17.87
C SER A 400 -28.42 17.92 -17.01
N LEU A 401 -27.87 16.84 -17.60
CA LEU A 401 -27.53 15.63 -16.90
C LEU A 401 -26.29 15.89 -16.00
N PRO A 402 -26.34 15.51 -14.71
CA PRO A 402 -25.20 15.59 -13.82
C PRO A 402 -23.95 14.93 -14.42
N GLN A 403 -22.76 15.54 -14.23
CA GLN A 403 -21.49 15.03 -14.79
C GLN A 403 -21.10 13.66 -14.24
N ALA A 404 -21.58 13.34 -13.05
CA ALA A 404 -21.32 12.08 -12.39
C ALA A 404 -22.02 10.88 -13.04
N LEU A 405 -23.14 11.08 -13.77
CA LEU A 405 -23.88 10.00 -14.41
C LEU A 405 -23.26 9.58 -15.76
N PRO A 406 -23.25 8.26 -16.09
CA PRO A 406 -22.82 7.78 -17.39
C PRO A 406 -23.57 8.42 -18.55
N ARG A 407 -22.86 8.70 -19.65
CA ARG A 407 -23.44 9.31 -20.87
C ARG A 407 -23.34 8.34 -22.05
N ASP A 408 -23.81 7.12 -21.81
CA ASP A 408 -23.74 6.08 -22.84
C ASP A 408 -24.77 6.32 -23.94
N LYS A 409 -24.43 5.96 -25.16
CA LYS A 409 -25.36 5.95 -26.27
C LYS A 409 -26.51 4.98 -26.00
N GLY A 410 -27.75 5.44 -26.14
CA GLY A 410 -28.96 4.64 -25.88
C GLY A 410 -29.39 4.60 -24.40
N LEU A 411 -28.80 5.42 -23.55
CA LEU A 411 -29.20 5.55 -22.13
C LEU A 411 -29.94 6.89 -21.92
N THR A 412 -31.23 6.80 -21.54
CA THR A 412 -32.12 7.95 -21.30
C THR A 412 -32.44 8.01 -19.81
N TYR A 413 -32.36 9.21 -19.21
CA TYR A 413 -32.56 9.38 -17.76
C TYR A 413 -33.86 10.10 -17.43
N PHE A 414 -34.50 9.64 -16.36
CA PHE A 414 -35.68 10.25 -15.77
C PHE A 414 -35.43 10.50 -14.27
N GLU A 415 -35.45 11.73 -13.85
CA GLU A 415 -35.36 12.13 -12.44
C GLU A 415 -36.67 11.92 -11.72
N ILE A 416 -36.61 11.28 -10.54
CA ILE A 416 -37.78 11.07 -9.67
C ILE A 416 -37.93 12.28 -8.77
N ASN A 417 -39.11 12.97 -8.87
CA ASN A 417 -39.39 14.12 -8.06
C ASN A 417 -40.07 13.73 -6.74
N ARG A 418 -39.24 13.65 -5.67
CA ARG A 418 -39.69 13.25 -4.33
C ARG A 418 -40.57 14.33 -3.65
N GLU A 419 -40.24 15.61 -3.87
CA GLU A 419 -40.86 16.72 -3.15
C GLU A 419 -42.32 16.94 -3.56
N GLN A 420 -42.65 16.65 -4.79
CA GLN A 420 -44.01 16.87 -5.31
C GLN A 420 -45.02 15.80 -4.87
N GLN A 421 -44.56 14.64 -4.33
CA GLN A 421 -45.47 13.54 -3.94
C GLN A 421 -44.93 12.80 -2.71
N GLN A 422 -44.78 13.52 -1.62
CA GLN A 422 -44.28 12.98 -0.35
C GLN A 422 -45.09 11.78 0.16
N SER A 423 -46.42 11.74 -0.06
CA SER A 423 -47.27 10.63 0.38
C SER A 423 -46.89 9.29 -0.31
N GLU A 424 -46.64 9.33 -1.64
CA GLU A 424 -46.25 8.13 -2.37
C GLU A 424 -44.79 7.74 -2.07
N TRP A 425 -43.94 8.73 -1.82
CA TRP A 425 -42.55 8.45 -1.42
C TRP A 425 -42.45 7.76 -0.04
N GLN A 426 -43.33 8.08 0.91
CA GLN A 426 -43.39 7.40 2.21
C GLN A 426 -43.66 5.89 2.08
N TYR A 427 -44.39 5.42 1.07
CA TYR A 427 -44.58 3.99 0.82
C TYR A 427 -43.30 3.35 0.32
N VAL A 428 -42.46 4.03 -0.49
CA VAL A 428 -41.15 3.59 -0.92
C VAL A 428 -40.22 3.48 0.28
N GLU A 429 -40.18 4.47 1.19
CA GLU A 429 -39.39 4.45 2.40
C GLU A 429 -39.75 3.30 3.35
N ARG A 430 -41.05 2.96 3.44
CA ARG A 430 -41.51 1.85 4.30
C ARG A 430 -41.19 0.49 3.70
N SER A 431 -41.36 0.31 2.41
CA SER A 431 -41.19 -0.96 1.71
C SER A 431 -39.73 -1.22 1.35
N LEU A 432 -38.85 -0.16 1.36
CA LEU A 432 -37.49 -0.17 0.86
C LEU A 432 -37.40 -0.71 -0.59
N THR A 433 -38.42 -0.42 -1.39
CA THR A 433 -38.51 -0.85 -2.79
C THR A 433 -39.03 0.25 -3.69
N LEU A 434 -38.48 0.30 -4.89
CA LEU A 434 -39.00 1.11 -5.98
C LEU A 434 -39.40 0.18 -7.13
N ALA A 435 -40.54 0.38 -7.71
CA ALA A 435 -41.06 -0.47 -8.78
C ALA A 435 -41.62 0.37 -9.94
N ILE A 436 -41.54 -0.19 -11.12
CA ILE A 436 -42.06 0.33 -12.37
C ILE A 436 -43.13 -0.64 -12.90
N ARG A 437 -44.28 -0.10 -13.26
CA ARG A 437 -45.35 -0.84 -13.92
C ARG A 437 -45.65 -0.19 -15.26
N PHE A 438 -45.88 -0.98 -16.26
CA PHE A 438 -46.19 -0.56 -17.62
C PHE A 438 -47.22 -1.46 -18.29
N ASN A 439 -47.69 -1.08 -19.46
CA ASN A 439 -48.68 -1.84 -20.20
C ASN A 439 -48.16 -3.22 -20.61
N GLU A 440 -48.74 -4.27 -20.00
CA GLU A 440 -48.34 -5.65 -20.21
C GLU A 440 -48.55 -6.17 -21.63
N ASN A 441 -49.53 -5.59 -22.39
CA ASN A 441 -49.76 -5.96 -23.78
C ASN A 441 -48.58 -5.60 -24.71
N LYS A 442 -47.68 -4.75 -24.24
CA LYS A 442 -46.48 -4.34 -24.98
C LYS A 442 -45.26 -5.19 -24.60
N VAL A 443 -45.32 -6.00 -23.56
CA VAL A 443 -44.20 -6.85 -23.08
C VAL A 443 -44.23 -8.18 -23.81
N VAL A 444 -43.06 -8.65 -24.22
CA VAL A 444 -42.89 -9.93 -24.86
C VAL A 444 -42.25 -10.91 -23.90
N GLY A 445 -42.92 -12.07 -23.68
CA GLY A 445 -42.41 -13.13 -22.82
C GLY A 445 -42.63 -12.90 -21.33
N ASN A 446 -41.99 -13.77 -20.52
CA ASN A 446 -42.00 -13.65 -19.07
C ASN A 446 -40.82 -12.81 -18.61
N ILE A 447 -41.09 -11.77 -17.80
CA ILE A 447 -40.09 -10.86 -17.27
C ILE A 447 -39.61 -11.26 -15.87
N ASP A 448 -40.20 -12.25 -15.24
CA ASP A 448 -39.93 -12.64 -13.86
C ASP A 448 -38.45 -13.07 -13.69
N GLY A 449 -37.74 -12.43 -12.78
CA GLY A 449 -36.32 -12.64 -12.54
C GLY A 449 -35.38 -12.06 -13.60
N GLN A 450 -35.90 -11.36 -14.64
CA GLN A 450 -35.09 -10.80 -15.74
C GLN A 450 -34.72 -9.34 -15.49
N GLU A 451 -33.51 -8.93 -15.86
CA GLU A 451 -33.08 -7.52 -15.90
C GLU A 451 -33.40 -6.84 -17.24
N LEU A 452 -33.51 -7.64 -18.30
CA LEU A 452 -33.76 -7.19 -19.65
C LEU A 452 -35.16 -7.61 -20.06
N ILE A 453 -35.96 -6.67 -20.56
CA ILE A 453 -37.28 -6.95 -21.07
C ILE A 453 -37.36 -6.60 -22.57
N ASN A 454 -38.13 -7.39 -23.33
CA ASN A 454 -38.40 -7.08 -24.71
C ASN A 454 -39.79 -6.39 -24.84
N LEU A 455 -39.80 -5.25 -25.48
CA LEU A 455 -41.06 -4.54 -25.78
C LEU A 455 -41.41 -4.71 -27.27
N ARG A 456 -42.72 -4.98 -27.51
CA ARG A 456 -43.30 -5.08 -28.85
C ARG A 456 -43.72 -3.71 -29.32
N LEU A 457 -42.93 -3.14 -30.23
CA LEU A 457 -43.22 -1.91 -30.93
C LEU A 457 -43.54 -2.20 -32.40
N THR A 458 -42.81 -1.62 -33.34
CA THR A 458 -42.78 -2.05 -34.75
C THR A 458 -41.96 -3.34 -34.92
N SER A 459 -41.01 -3.58 -34.04
CA SER A 459 -40.23 -4.78 -33.87
C SER A 459 -40.04 -5.06 -32.37
N GLU A 460 -39.56 -6.25 -32.01
CA GLU A 460 -39.17 -6.54 -30.63
C GLU A 460 -37.85 -5.88 -30.34
N MET A 461 -37.80 -5.09 -29.25
CA MET A 461 -36.61 -4.36 -28.85
C MET A 461 -36.28 -4.57 -27.36
N PRO A 462 -35.01 -4.74 -27.02
CA PRO A 462 -34.59 -4.92 -25.62
C PRO A 462 -34.53 -3.60 -24.86
N PHE A 463 -35.00 -3.63 -23.60
CA PHE A 463 -34.93 -2.51 -22.65
C PHE A 463 -34.36 -3.02 -21.32
N ARG A 464 -33.46 -2.24 -20.72
CA ARG A 464 -32.98 -2.45 -19.37
C ARG A 464 -33.20 -1.21 -18.54
N PHE A 465 -33.74 -1.39 -17.34
CA PHE A 465 -33.98 -0.31 -16.39
C PHE A 465 -32.99 -0.44 -15.24
N ALA A 466 -32.40 0.68 -14.84
CA ALA A 466 -31.53 0.75 -13.68
C ALA A 466 -31.82 2.02 -12.86
N LEU A 467 -31.72 1.90 -11.56
CA LEU A 467 -31.79 3.02 -10.63
C LEU A 467 -30.38 3.57 -10.41
N PHE A 468 -30.24 4.88 -10.58
CA PHE A 468 -29.04 5.63 -10.30
C PHE A 468 -29.27 6.57 -9.13
N LEU A 469 -28.38 6.54 -8.16
CA LEU A 469 -28.40 7.37 -6.97
C LEU A 469 -27.21 8.32 -6.96
N LEU A 470 -27.46 9.62 -6.86
CA LEU A 470 -26.41 10.63 -6.66
C LEU A 470 -26.51 11.26 -5.27
N GLY A 471 -25.38 11.29 -4.53
CA GLY A 471 -25.24 12.09 -3.32
C GLY A 471 -25.22 13.61 -3.62
N THR A 472 -25.65 14.44 -2.68
CA THR A 472 -25.77 15.91 -2.85
C THR A 472 -24.47 16.65 -3.20
N GLY A 473 -23.28 16.04 -3.01
CA GLY A 473 -21.98 16.61 -3.42
C GLY A 473 -21.73 16.58 -4.93
N ALA A 474 -22.37 15.66 -5.66
CA ALA A 474 -22.14 15.39 -7.09
C ALA A 474 -23.16 16.09 -8.03
N ALA A 475 -24.22 16.66 -7.50
CA ALA A 475 -25.31 17.23 -8.27
C ALA A 475 -25.11 18.71 -8.71
N SER A 476 -24.05 19.40 -8.26
CA SER A 476 -23.77 20.77 -8.66
C SER A 476 -23.20 20.82 -10.08
N GLY A 477 -24.09 21.10 -11.06
CA GLY A 477 -23.71 21.49 -12.41
C GLY A 477 -22.81 22.74 -12.44
N PRO A 478 -22.19 23.08 -13.59
CA PRO A 478 -21.22 24.16 -13.66
C PRO A 478 -21.88 25.47 -13.23
N LYS A 479 -21.33 26.09 -12.16
CA LYS A 479 -21.68 27.49 -11.84
C LYS A 479 -21.34 28.33 -13.06
N LYS A 480 -22.35 28.95 -13.65
CA LYS A 480 -22.18 30.01 -14.66
C LYS A 480 -21.37 31.12 -13.99
N THR A 481 -20.12 31.29 -14.42
CA THR A 481 -19.40 32.56 -14.30
C THR A 481 -19.67 33.42 -15.49
#